data_81648706269836c1e208e26a965909de
#
_entry.id   81648706269836c1e208e26a965909de
#
_cell.length_a   1.000
_cell.length_b   1.000
_cell.length_c   1.000
_cell.angle_alpha   90.00
_cell.angle_beta   90.00
_cell.angle_gamma   90.00
#
_symmetry.space_group_name_H-M   'P 1'
#
loop_
_entity.id
_entity.type
_entity.pdbx_description
1 polymer ?
#
loop_
_entity_poly.entity_id
_entity_poly.type
_entity_poly.pdbx_seq_one_letter_code
_entity_poly.pdbx_strand_id
1 'polypeptide(L)'
;MTLRRPALHSALLAVLLLAVAPARADAQRFEFEQRMSPSQVDEFIAELFDGYEAPRARSAVDVYLLSVDTLHPQGVTTPVRVQLFVPANESVPPRGSYLFAPGSTGIINPCRASREHEAGIRWGLYRAHTLALAGQGFVGILPDYMGFEDWNLNQPYFHGGSEARLLVDVTTAVHELLAAQAAPHVPGGLRGLTRVAAGYSQGGHAIFAAADRNTDFPPGLELSGVIGYGPTTAVDALMIEYSSVAPMLVQAYREIYGDDRFPPADILAPEWAESLAYDTTRQCVGGMQSYYPHKPADLYAVRFLKSLWAGTLELTHPGIHRIMEENRVGLSGHGVPALILQGTNDIVVYRETQDDFVVALRELGSDVRYYLYEGARHDTRQIAFPDVVEWIDALPKGDR
;
A
#
# COMPACT_ATOMS: atom_id res chain seq x y z
N MET A 1 -12.46 94.35 10.48
CA MET A 1 -13.15 93.13 10.94
C MET A 1 -12.73 92.05 9.97
N THR A 2 -11.64 91.30 10.27
CA THR A 2 -11.01 90.33 9.37
C THR A 2 -11.13 88.97 10.02
N LEU A 3 -11.95 88.11 9.43
CA LEU A 3 -12.15 86.74 9.86
C LEU A 3 -11.02 85.86 9.32
N ARG A 4 -10.24 85.25 10.23
CA ARG A 4 -9.23 84.20 9.92
C ARG A 4 -9.94 82.90 9.81
N ARG A 5 -9.71 82.18 8.67
CA ARG A 5 -10.09 80.77 8.48
C ARG A 5 -9.03 79.82 9.12
N PRO A 6 -9.43 78.73 9.77
CA PRO A 6 -8.46 77.76 10.25
C PRO A 6 -8.05 76.77 9.14
N ALA A 7 -6.77 76.42 9.11
CA ALA A 7 -6.19 75.44 8.20
C ALA A 7 -6.57 74.02 8.65
N LEU A 8 -7.15 73.21 7.73
CA LEU A 8 -7.34 71.78 7.91
C LEU A 8 -6.00 71.07 7.69
N HIS A 9 -5.53 70.38 8.71
CA HIS A 9 -4.44 69.41 8.60
C HIS A 9 -4.99 68.06 8.14
N SER A 10 -4.66 67.68 6.91
CA SER A 10 -4.95 66.33 6.39
C SER A 10 -3.93 65.34 6.96
N ALA A 11 -4.36 64.51 7.90
CA ALA A 11 -3.56 63.36 8.36
C ALA A 11 -3.69 62.23 7.35
N LEU A 12 -2.60 61.90 6.65
CA LEU A 12 -2.48 60.71 5.84
C LEU A 12 -2.38 59.50 6.77
N LEU A 13 -3.41 58.67 6.77
CA LEU A 13 -3.41 57.37 7.42
C LEU A 13 -2.71 56.38 6.48
N ALA A 14 -1.44 56.05 6.76
CA ALA A 14 -0.75 54.96 6.06
C ALA A 14 -1.29 53.62 6.56
N VAL A 15 -2.11 52.96 5.76
CA VAL A 15 -2.54 51.59 5.99
C VAL A 15 -1.36 50.66 5.64
N LEU A 16 -0.68 50.13 6.65
CA LEU A 16 0.28 49.03 6.51
C LEU A 16 -0.50 47.79 6.16
N LEU A 17 -0.53 47.41 4.87
CA LEU A 17 -0.91 46.08 4.44
C LEU A 17 0.20 45.12 4.87
N LEU A 18 0.02 44.45 6.02
CA LEU A 18 0.75 43.26 6.39
C LEU A 18 0.32 42.18 5.39
N ALA A 19 1.18 41.92 4.40
CA ALA A 19 1.09 40.73 3.59
C ALA A 19 1.30 39.52 4.52
N VAL A 20 0.19 38.89 4.92
CA VAL A 20 0.23 37.57 5.53
C VAL A 20 0.70 36.64 4.41
N ALA A 21 1.98 36.28 4.43
CA ALA A 21 2.48 35.20 3.60
C ALA A 21 1.63 33.97 3.94
N PRO A 22 1.10 33.25 2.95
CA PRO A 22 0.42 31.98 3.24
C PRO A 22 1.41 31.14 4.04
N ALA A 23 0.96 30.67 5.21
CA ALA A 23 1.71 29.68 5.98
C ALA A 23 2.07 28.57 4.99
N ARG A 24 3.36 28.31 4.78
CA ARG A 24 3.82 27.15 4.03
C ARG A 24 3.11 25.97 4.66
N ALA A 25 2.39 25.21 3.83
CA ALA A 25 1.85 23.92 4.19
C ALA A 25 2.90 23.15 5.01
N ASP A 26 2.46 22.53 6.09
CA ASP A 26 3.30 21.87 7.08
C ASP A 26 4.38 21.06 6.36
N ALA A 27 5.64 21.38 6.70
CA ALA A 27 6.79 20.65 6.20
C ALA A 27 6.53 19.17 6.48
N GLN A 28 6.66 18.31 5.46
CA GLN A 28 6.64 16.86 5.61
C GLN A 28 7.42 16.52 6.88
N ARG A 29 6.70 15.98 7.87
CA ARG A 29 7.34 15.63 9.14
C ARG A 29 8.29 14.49 8.84
N PHE A 30 9.58 14.73 8.97
CA PHE A 30 10.64 13.76 8.84
C PHE A 30 11.38 13.68 10.15
N GLU A 31 11.37 12.50 10.76
CA GLU A 31 11.95 12.29 12.08
C GLU A 31 12.87 11.07 12.04
N PHE A 32 14.10 11.22 12.53
CA PHE A 32 14.98 10.10 12.80
C PHE A 32 14.48 9.37 14.05
N GLU A 33 14.14 8.08 13.88
CA GLU A 33 13.68 7.24 15.00
C GLU A 33 14.85 6.63 15.74
N GLN A 34 15.69 5.86 15.02
CA GLN A 34 16.83 5.16 15.62
C GLN A 34 17.80 4.65 14.55
N ARG A 35 19.02 4.32 15.00
CA ARG A 35 19.96 3.48 14.26
C ARG A 35 19.98 2.08 14.86
N MET A 36 19.78 1.06 14.04
CA MET A 36 19.88 -0.34 14.42
C MET A 36 21.19 -0.92 13.92
N SER A 37 21.99 -1.51 14.82
CA SER A 37 23.17 -2.29 14.43
C SER A 37 22.76 -3.57 13.70
N PRO A 38 23.67 -4.24 12.96
CA PRO A 38 23.35 -5.51 12.30
C PRO A 38 22.78 -6.57 13.26
N SER A 39 23.30 -6.66 14.49
CA SER A 39 22.79 -7.60 15.49
C SER A 39 21.38 -7.26 15.98
N GLN A 40 21.04 -5.96 16.10
CA GLN A 40 19.69 -5.54 16.46
C GLN A 40 18.71 -5.78 15.31
N VAL A 41 19.14 -5.63 14.06
CA VAL A 41 18.34 -6.01 12.89
C VAL A 41 18.09 -7.52 12.91
N ASP A 42 19.13 -8.34 13.07
CA ASP A 42 19.01 -9.81 13.13
C ASP A 42 18.05 -10.26 14.23
N GLU A 43 18.14 -9.65 15.42
CA GLU A 43 17.24 -9.93 16.55
C GLU A 43 15.78 -9.54 16.22
N PHE A 44 15.57 -8.36 15.64
CA PHE A 44 14.23 -7.86 15.32
C PHE A 44 13.51 -8.70 14.28
N ILE A 45 14.23 -9.18 13.26
CA ILE A 45 13.62 -9.97 12.18
C ILE A 45 13.46 -11.46 12.53
N ALA A 46 14.08 -11.95 13.60
CA ALA A 46 14.10 -13.37 13.95
C ALA A 46 12.71 -13.99 14.05
N GLU A 47 11.74 -13.25 14.57
CA GLU A 47 10.36 -13.72 14.69
C GLU A 47 9.69 -13.97 13.33
N LEU A 48 9.95 -13.11 12.33
CA LEU A 48 9.42 -13.30 10.97
C LEU A 48 9.93 -14.60 10.35
N PHE A 49 11.19 -14.96 10.63
CA PHE A 49 11.84 -16.14 10.07
C PHE A 49 11.81 -17.36 10.97
N ASP A 50 10.88 -17.40 11.97
CA ASP A 50 10.72 -18.57 12.82
C ASP A 50 10.43 -19.83 11.96
N GLY A 51 11.27 -20.86 12.10
CA GLY A 51 11.23 -22.06 11.27
C GLY A 51 11.93 -21.97 9.89
N TYR A 52 12.53 -20.81 9.57
CA TYR A 52 13.30 -20.57 8.34
C TYR A 52 14.69 -20.03 8.65
N GLU A 53 15.59 -20.07 7.66
CA GLU A 53 16.89 -19.44 7.79
C GLU A 53 16.76 -17.91 7.65
N ALA A 54 16.95 -17.19 8.76
CA ALA A 54 16.92 -15.73 8.75
C ALA A 54 18.14 -15.14 8.03
N PRO A 55 17.97 -14.14 7.16
CA PRO A 55 19.09 -13.46 6.53
C PRO A 55 19.91 -12.69 7.58
N ARG A 56 21.24 -12.68 7.44
CA ARG A 56 22.10 -11.87 8.30
C ARG A 56 22.23 -10.46 7.75
N ALA A 57 21.99 -9.45 8.58
CA ALA A 57 22.16 -8.07 8.20
C ALA A 57 23.64 -7.76 7.87
N ARG A 58 23.86 -7.11 6.73
CA ARG A 58 25.19 -6.74 6.21
C ARG A 58 25.63 -5.33 6.61
N SER A 59 24.66 -4.50 7.03
CA SER A 59 24.90 -3.12 7.47
C SER A 59 23.97 -2.74 8.61
N ALA A 60 24.36 -1.71 9.36
CA ALA A 60 23.43 -1.01 10.22
C ALA A 60 22.34 -0.33 9.38
N VAL A 61 21.18 -0.04 9.98
CA VAL A 61 20.04 0.59 9.31
C VAL A 61 19.59 1.80 10.13
N ASP A 62 19.50 2.95 9.48
CA ASP A 62 18.86 4.14 10.02
C ASP A 62 17.37 4.08 9.74
N VAL A 63 16.56 4.27 10.76
CA VAL A 63 15.10 4.24 10.67
C VAL A 63 14.56 5.65 10.83
N TYR A 64 13.69 6.02 9.90
CA TYR A 64 13.03 7.33 9.90
C TYR A 64 11.51 7.16 9.79
N LEU A 65 10.79 8.13 10.33
CA LEU A 65 9.34 8.28 10.18
C LEU A 65 9.04 9.50 9.32
N LEU A 66 8.17 9.32 8.32
CA LEU A 66 7.70 10.39 7.46
C LEU A 66 6.18 10.49 7.52
N SER A 67 5.68 11.70 7.23
CA SER A 67 4.28 11.93 6.88
C SER A 67 4.23 12.45 5.45
N VAL A 68 3.50 11.76 4.59
CA VAL A 68 3.33 12.09 3.17
C VAL A 68 1.88 12.40 2.89
N ASP A 69 1.60 13.58 2.33
CA ASP A 69 0.25 13.94 1.94
C ASP A 69 -0.15 13.25 0.64
N THR A 70 -1.35 12.68 0.62
CA THR A 70 -1.94 12.05 -0.57
C THR A 70 -3.42 12.40 -0.69
N LEU A 71 -4.00 12.27 -1.89
CA LEU A 71 -5.39 12.60 -2.15
C LEU A 71 -6.27 11.36 -2.00
N HIS A 72 -7.13 11.37 -0.98
CA HIS A 72 -8.14 10.35 -0.77
C HIS A 72 -9.23 10.42 -1.88
N PRO A 73 -9.86 9.30 -2.31
CA PRO A 73 -10.88 9.31 -3.37
C PRO A 73 -12.11 10.16 -3.05
N GLN A 74 -12.36 10.49 -1.81
CA GLN A 74 -13.38 11.46 -1.39
C GLN A 74 -12.98 12.93 -1.58
N GLY A 75 -11.82 13.20 -2.23
CA GLY A 75 -11.36 14.56 -2.52
C GLY A 75 -10.66 15.28 -1.37
N VAL A 76 -10.32 14.57 -0.30
CA VAL A 76 -9.64 15.12 0.89
C VAL A 76 -8.15 14.77 0.82
N THR A 77 -7.28 15.75 1.02
CA THR A 77 -5.85 15.49 1.25
C THR A 77 -5.68 14.95 2.67
N THR A 78 -5.05 13.80 2.80
CA THR A 78 -4.83 13.11 4.06
C THR A 78 -3.35 12.72 4.20
N PRO A 79 -2.77 12.85 5.39
CA PRO A 79 -1.42 12.36 5.64
C PRO A 79 -1.39 10.82 5.68
N VAL A 80 -0.26 10.28 5.25
CA VAL A 80 0.06 8.86 5.34
C VAL A 80 1.39 8.71 6.05
N ARG A 81 1.44 7.84 7.03
CA ARG A 81 2.68 7.50 7.72
C ARG A 81 3.52 6.55 6.88
N VAL A 82 4.81 6.82 6.81
CA VAL A 82 5.79 5.98 6.11
C VAL A 82 6.97 5.70 7.03
N GLN A 83 7.35 4.43 7.14
CA GLN A 83 8.60 4.04 7.76
C GLN A 83 9.66 3.89 6.66
N LEU A 84 10.78 4.59 6.81
CA LEU A 84 11.90 4.57 5.87
C LEU A 84 13.11 3.95 6.55
N PHE A 85 13.68 2.94 5.93
CA PHE A 85 14.84 2.17 6.40
C PHE A 85 16.01 2.40 5.46
N VAL A 86 17.04 3.11 5.90
CA VAL A 86 18.19 3.48 5.07
C VAL A 86 19.42 2.70 5.53
N PRO A 87 20.06 1.90 4.65
CA PRO A 87 21.33 1.25 4.99
C PRO A 87 22.38 2.28 5.39
N ALA A 88 22.92 2.18 6.60
CA ALA A 88 23.88 3.13 7.16
C ALA A 88 25.33 2.71 6.84
N ASN A 89 25.68 2.69 5.55
CA ASN A 89 27.04 2.40 5.09
C ASN A 89 27.50 3.48 4.11
N GLU A 90 28.37 4.39 4.58
CA GLU A 90 28.87 5.51 3.77
C GLU A 90 29.76 5.07 2.60
N SER A 91 30.35 3.88 2.69
CA SER A 91 31.31 3.38 1.69
C SER A 91 30.67 2.55 0.59
N VAL A 92 29.41 2.14 0.75
CA VAL A 92 28.72 1.27 -0.20
C VAL A 92 27.33 1.87 -0.50
N PRO A 93 27.06 2.26 -1.75
CA PRO A 93 25.75 2.78 -2.11
C PRO A 93 24.67 1.70 -1.95
N PRO A 94 23.41 2.08 -1.73
CA PRO A 94 22.30 1.13 -1.70
C PRO A 94 22.22 0.29 -2.98
N ARG A 95 21.84 -0.98 -2.84
CA ARG A 95 21.64 -1.92 -3.96
C ARG A 95 20.45 -1.57 -4.82
N GLY A 96 19.43 -0.91 -4.21
CA GLY A 96 18.18 -0.53 -4.83
C GLY A 96 17.23 0.04 -3.78
N SER A 97 15.98 0.30 -4.16
CA SER A 97 14.88 0.57 -3.23
C SER A 97 13.85 -0.54 -3.27
N TYR A 98 13.28 -0.81 -2.11
CA TYR A 98 12.27 -1.84 -1.88
C TYR A 98 11.08 -1.20 -1.15
N LEU A 99 10.07 -0.81 -1.92
CA LEU A 99 8.81 -0.33 -1.38
C LEU A 99 7.92 -1.53 -1.10
N PHE A 100 7.46 -1.68 0.14
CA PHE A 100 6.64 -2.81 0.53
C PHE A 100 5.23 -2.38 0.93
N ALA A 101 4.23 -2.81 0.18
CA ALA A 101 2.82 -2.62 0.49
C ALA A 101 2.31 -3.74 1.40
N PRO A 102 1.78 -3.41 2.61
CA PRO A 102 1.30 -4.41 3.57
C PRO A 102 0.09 -5.20 3.06
N GLY A 103 -0.13 -6.40 3.63
CA GLY A 103 -1.40 -7.11 3.51
C GLY A 103 -2.51 -6.45 4.33
N SER A 104 -3.71 -6.99 4.23
CA SER A 104 -4.90 -6.48 4.93
C SER A 104 -4.71 -6.44 6.44
N THR A 105 -5.01 -5.30 7.04
CA THR A 105 -4.96 -5.10 8.50
C THR A 105 -6.31 -4.62 9.04
N GLY A 106 -7.14 -4.03 8.21
CA GLY A 106 -8.43 -3.42 8.52
C GLY A 106 -8.60 -2.13 7.75
N ILE A 107 -9.69 -1.40 7.97
CA ILE A 107 -9.97 -0.16 7.24
C ILE A 107 -9.96 1.11 8.10
N ILE A 108 -9.70 0.99 9.40
CA ILE A 108 -9.77 2.09 10.39
C ILE A 108 -8.42 2.41 11.00
N ASN A 109 -8.25 3.61 11.53
CA ASN A 109 -7.01 4.10 12.14
C ASN A 109 -6.30 3.11 13.09
N PRO A 110 -6.99 2.43 14.04
CA PRO A 110 -6.31 1.47 14.93
C PRO A 110 -5.63 0.30 14.22
N CYS A 111 -6.00 0.04 12.96
CA CYS A 111 -5.55 -1.12 12.20
C CYS A 111 -4.35 -0.81 11.28
N ARG A 112 -3.77 0.39 11.34
CA ARG A 112 -2.62 0.73 10.48
C ARG A 112 -1.43 -0.19 10.73
N ALA A 113 -0.77 -0.62 9.67
CA ALA A 113 0.34 -1.57 9.69
C ALA A 113 1.53 -1.09 10.54
N SER A 114 1.79 0.22 10.56
CA SER A 114 2.86 0.83 11.36
C SER A 114 2.70 0.65 12.88
N ARG A 115 1.48 0.34 13.37
CA ARG A 115 1.23 0.05 14.80
C ARG A 115 1.52 -1.38 15.21
N GLU A 116 1.76 -2.28 14.27
CA GLU A 116 1.83 -3.71 14.53
C GLU A 116 2.76 -4.05 15.70
N HIS A 117 4.00 -3.58 15.66
CA HIS A 117 4.98 -3.87 16.70
C HIS A 117 4.76 -3.08 17.99
N GLU A 118 4.28 -1.82 17.92
CA GLU A 118 3.98 -0.99 19.09
C GLU A 118 2.83 -1.58 19.92
N ALA A 119 1.82 -2.11 19.23
CA ALA A 119 0.64 -2.70 19.86
C ALA A 119 0.82 -4.16 20.25
N GLY A 120 1.94 -4.79 19.92
CA GLY A 120 2.18 -6.22 20.14
C GLY A 120 1.24 -7.13 19.34
N ILE A 121 0.75 -6.64 18.20
CA ILE A 121 -0.14 -7.36 17.29
C ILE A 121 0.72 -7.97 16.18
N ARG A 122 0.29 -9.12 15.67
CA ARG A 122 0.98 -9.82 14.57
C ARG A 122 0.02 -9.97 13.41
N TRP A 123 -0.06 -8.94 12.55
CA TRP A 123 -0.79 -9.03 11.29
C TRP A 123 0.04 -9.68 10.18
N GLY A 124 1.33 -9.35 10.12
CA GLY A 124 2.23 -9.88 9.11
C GLY A 124 3.69 -9.53 9.32
N LEU A 125 4.07 -8.92 10.45
CA LEU A 125 5.45 -8.53 10.77
C LEU A 125 6.07 -7.69 9.64
N TYR A 126 5.31 -6.72 9.12
CA TYR A 126 5.66 -5.95 7.92
C TYR A 126 6.91 -5.12 8.09
N ARG A 127 7.09 -4.52 9.29
CA ARG A 127 8.32 -3.80 9.65
C ARG A 127 9.53 -4.72 9.63
N ALA A 128 9.42 -5.94 10.17
CA ALA A 128 10.51 -6.92 10.19
C ALA A 128 10.88 -7.34 8.76
N HIS A 129 9.88 -7.57 7.88
CA HIS A 129 10.13 -7.90 6.49
C HIS A 129 10.90 -6.81 5.74
N THR A 130 10.44 -5.56 5.85
CA THR A 130 11.10 -4.42 5.17
C THR A 130 12.50 -4.17 5.73
N LEU A 131 12.66 -4.31 7.05
CA LEU A 131 13.95 -4.19 7.73
C LEU A 131 14.94 -5.29 7.30
N ALA A 132 14.45 -6.52 7.04
CA ALA A 132 15.29 -7.60 6.53
C ALA A 132 15.92 -7.23 5.17
N LEU A 133 15.15 -6.64 4.24
CA LEU A 133 15.66 -6.14 2.96
C LEU A 133 16.62 -4.96 3.16
N ALA A 134 16.32 -4.05 4.10
CA ALA A 134 17.21 -2.95 4.42
C ALA A 134 18.56 -3.44 4.98
N GLY A 135 18.55 -4.47 5.82
CA GLY A 135 19.75 -5.16 6.30
C GLY A 135 20.59 -5.78 5.18
N GLN A 136 19.97 -6.11 4.03
CA GLN A 136 20.67 -6.58 2.82
C GLN A 136 21.20 -5.43 1.94
N GLY A 137 20.97 -4.17 2.32
CA GLY A 137 21.47 -3.00 1.62
C GLY A 137 20.48 -2.33 0.68
N PHE A 138 19.18 -2.59 0.80
CA PHE A 138 18.14 -1.88 0.07
C PHE A 138 17.57 -0.71 0.89
N VAL A 139 17.17 0.38 0.23
CA VAL A 139 16.35 1.41 0.89
C VAL A 139 14.95 0.84 1.06
N GLY A 140 14.58 0.49 2.29
CA GLY A 140 13.26 -0.06 2.62
C GLY A 140 12.24 1.07 2.82
N ILE A 141 11.06 0.94 2.22
CA ILE A 141 9.98 1.92 2.33
C ILE A 141 8.70 1.16 2.68
N LEU A 142 8.10 1.47 3.82
CA LEU A 142 6.88 0.82 4.31
C LEU A 142 5.82 1.90 4.61
N PRO A 143 4.91 2.17 3.67
CA PRO A 143 3.78 3.05 3.92
C PRO A 143 2.65 2.34 4.67
N ASP A 144 1.89 3.10 5.47
CA ASP A 144 0.51 2.77 5.77
C ASP A 144 -0.37 3.09 4.55
N TYR A 145 -1.62 2.62 4.54
CA TYR A 145 -2.59 3.04 3.52
C TYR A 145 -3.22 4.38 3.89
N MET A 146 -3.73 5.11 2.88
CA MET A 146 -4.45 6.37 3.11
C MET A 146 -5.74 6.14 3.91
N GLY A 147 -6.18 7.16 4.64
CA GLY A 147 -7.34 7.10 5.53
C GLY A 147 -7.00 6.72 6.98
N PHE A 148 -5.90 6.03 7.23
CA PHE A 148 -5.55 5.60 8.59
C PHE A 148 -5.15 6.72 9.57
N GLU A 149 -4.65 7.86 9.07
CA GLU A 149 -4.26 8.99 9.94
C GLU A 149 -5.42 9.98 10.18
N ASP A 150 -6.57 9.82 9.50
CA ASP A 150 -7.77 10.62 9.71
C ASP A 150 -8.91 9.74 10.26
N TRP A 151 -9.40 10.07 11.46
CA TRP A 151 -10.47 9.32 12.14
C TRP A 151 -11.84 9.40 11.45
N ASN A 152 -12.00 10.31 10.47
CA ASN A 152 -13.23 10.48 9.70
C ASN A 152 -13.18 9.75 8.35
N LEU A 153 -12.04 9.16 8.02
CA LEU A 153 -11.82 8.44 6.77
C LEU A 153 -11.54 6.96 7.06
N ASN A 154 -12.01 6.11 6.19
CA ASN A 154 -11.60 4.72 6.16
C ASN A 154 -10.59 4.49 5.03
N GLN A 155 -9.79 3.44 5.14
CA GLN A 155 -8.92 3.00 4.06
C GLN A 155 -9.78 2.68 2.82
N PRO A 156 -9.45 3.22 1.63
CA PRO A 156 -10.08 2.81 0.37
C PRO A 156 -9.59 1.42 -0.06
N TYR A 157 -10.04 0.41 0.65
CA TYR A 157 -9.59 -0.99 0.60
C TYR A 157 -9.83 -1.58 -0.79
N PHE A 158 -8.76 -2.08 -1.43
CA PHE A 158 -8.75 -2.59 -2.81
C PHE A 158 -9.26 -1.58 -3.86
N HIS A 159 -9.13 -0.28 -3.62
CA HIS A 159 -9.40 0.71 -4.65
C HIS A 159 -8.11 1.00 -5.42
N GLY A 160 -7.97 0.40 -6.60
CA GLY A 160 -6.73 0.40 -7.40
C GLY A 160 -6.18 1.81 -7.67
N GLY A 161 -7.07 2.77 -7.98
CA GLY A 161 -6.68 4.16 -8.20
C GLY A 161 -6.03 4.83 -6.99
N SER A 162 -6.52 4.55 -5.78
CA SER A 162 -5.98 5.10 -4.54
C SER A 162 -4.68 4.42 -4.13
N GLU A 163 -4.62 3.11 -4.27
CA GLU A 163 -3.42 2.35 -3.92
C GLU A 163 -2.25 2.70 -4.84
N ALA A 164 -2.49 2.80 -6.16
CA ALA A 164 -1.47 3.27 -7.10
C ALA A 164 -0.99 4.69 -6.78
N ARG A 165 -1.94 5.61 -6.54
CA ARG A 165 -1.65 7.00 -6.17
C ARG A 165 -0.76 7.09 -4.94
N LEU A 166 -1.11 6.33 -3.89
CA LEU A 166 -0.32 6.26 -2.67
C LEU A 166 1.14 5.90 -2.95
N LEU A 167 1.38 4.84 -3.75
CA LEU A 167 2.74 4.37 -4.02
C LEU A 167 3.54 5.37 -4.85
N VAL A 168 2.89 6.09 -5.78
CA VAL A 168 3.51 7.19 -6.55
C VAL A 168 3.89 8.35 -5.62
N ASP A 169 2.94 8.83 -4.79
CA ASP A 169 3.15 9.97 -3.90
C ASP A 169 4.26 9.66 -2.86
N VAL A 170 4.25 8.46 -2.27
CA VAL A 170 5.27 8.01 -1.31
C VAL A 170 6.65 7.89 -1.96
N THR A 171 6.75 7.29 -3.14
CA THR A 171 8.02 7.16 -3.85
C THR A 171 8.61 8.52 -4.18
N THR A 172 7.77 9.46 -4.63
CA THR A 172 8.17 10.83 -4.95
C THR A 172 8.68 11.57 -3.72
N ALA A 173 7.92 11.54 -2.62
CA ALA A 173 8.28 12.21 -1.38
C ALA A 173 9.58 11.64 -0.78
N VAL A 174 9.74 10.32 -0.76
CA VAL A 174 10.97 9.67 -0.29
C VAL A 174 12.15 10.06 -1.18
N HIS A 175 11.98 10.09 -2.51
CA HIS A 175 13.04 10.53 -3.42
C HIS A 175 13.47 11.98 -3.12
N GLU A 176 12.54 12.92 -3.03
CA GLU A 176 12.82 14.33 -2.77
C GLU A 176 13.55 14.52 -1.44
N LEU A 177 13.12 13.82 -0.41
CA LEU A 177 13.72 13.88 0.91
C LEU A 177 15.17 13.36 0.92
N LEU A 178 15.41 12.21 0.29
CA LEU A 178 16.75 11.63 0.19
C LEU A 178 17.66 12.50 -0.69
N ALA A 179 17.16 13.03 -1.81
CA ALA A 179 17.91 13.92 -2.71
C ALA A 179 18.28 15.26 -2.04
N ALA A 180 17.45 15.75 -1.12
CA ALA A 180 17.77 16.92 -0.29
C ALA A 180 18.81 16.64 0.82
N GLN A 181 19.43 15.46 0.80
CA GLN A 181 20.45 15.02 1.78
C GLN A 181 19.94 14.92 3.23
N ALA A 182 18.65 14.74 3.42
CA ALA A 182 18.09 14.49 4.74
C ALA A 182 18.57 13.12 5.33
N ALA A 183 19.03 12.21 4.44
CA ALA A 183 19.74 10.98 4.84
C ALA A 183 21.09 10.89 4.07
N PRO A 184 22.22 10.99 4.76
CA PRO A 184 23.53 11.20 4.12
C PRO A 184 24.03 10.02 3.26
N HIS A 185 23.44 8.84 3.41
CA HIS A 185 23.92 7.60 2.77
C HIS A 185 23.30 7.31 1.39
N VAL A 186 22.37 8.16 0.91
CA VAL A 186 21.69 7.98 -0.39
C VAL A 186 21.76 9.28 -1.20
N PRO A 187 22.96 9.69 -1.62
CA PRO A 187 23.11 10.91 -2.41
C PRO A 187 22.39 10.75 -3.76
N GLY A 188 21.55 11.75 -4.11
CA GLY A 188 20.76 11.73 -5.34
C GLY A 188 19.40 11.05 -5.23
N GLY A 189 19.02 10.57 -4.04
CA GLY A 189 17.73 9.95 -3.79
C GLY A 189 17.57 8.59 -4.47
N LEU A 190 16.38 8.29 -4.98
CA LEU A 190 16.08 6.97 -5.58
C LEU A 190 16.42 6.86 -7.07
N ARG A 191 16.79 7.97 -7.74
CA ARG A 191 17.18 7.93 -9.16
C ARG A 191 18.45 7.12 -9.36
N GLY A 192 18.51 6.36 -10.44
CA GLY A 192 19.65 5.48 -10.73
C GLY A 192 19.72 4.21 -9.88
N LEU A 193 18.83 4.02 -8.92
CA LEU A 193 18.67 2.76 -8.21
C LEU A 193 17.67 1.84 -8.94
N THR A 194 17.82 0.52 -8.79
CA THR A 194 16.76 -0.44 -9.11
C THR A 194 15.61 -0.21 -8.14
N ARG A 195 14.40 0.04 -8.64
CA ARG A 195 13.21 0.38 -7.82
C ARG A 195 12.19 -0.73 -7.92
N VAL A 196 12.00 -1.43 -6.82
CA VAL A 196 11.05 -2.54 -6.73
C VAL A 196 9.92 -2.16 -5.80
N ALA A 197 8.68 -2.37 -6.27
CA ALA A 197 7.51 -2.41 -5.41
C ALA A 197 7.14 -3.86 -5.15
N ALA A 198 7.00 -4.21 -3.87
CA ALA A 198 6.64 -5.53 -3.41
C ALA A 198 5.38 -5.46 -2.55
N GLY A 199 4.55 -6.50 -2.59
CA GLY A 199 3.32 -6.50 -1.81
C GLY A 199 2.84 -7.90 -1.45
N TYR A 200 2.28 -8.00 -0.25
CA TYR A 200 1.69 -9.24 0.26
C TYR A 200 0.18 -9.14 0.26
N SER A 201 -0.53 -10.14 -0.29
CA SER A 201 -2.00 -10.18 -0.27
C SER A 201 -2.61 -8.90 -0.87
N GLN A 202 -3.31 -8.05 -0.07
CA GLN A 202 -3.76 -6.71 -0.49
C GLN A 202 -2.62 -5.86 -1.06
N GLY A 203 -1.44 -5.93 -0.45
CA GLY A 203 -0.28 -5.21 -0.97
C GLY A 203 0.10 -5.64 -2.39
N GLY A 204 -0.19 -6.88 -2.76
CA GLY A 204 -0.08 -7.36 -4.13
C GLY A 204 -1.01 -6.59 -5.08
N HIS A 205 -2.23 -6.31 -4.67
CA HIS A 205 -3.16 -5.46 -5.42
C HIS A 205 -2.56 -4.05 -5.62
N ALA A 206 -2.06 -3.45 -4.55
CA ALA A 206 -1.52 -2.10 -4.59
C ALA A 206 -0.33 -1.96 -5.57
N ILE A 207 0.61 -2.92 -5.56
CA ILE A 207 1.78 -2.86 -6.45
C ILE A 207 1.42 -3.10 -7.91
N PHE A 208 0.46 -3.99 -8.20
CA PHE A 208 -0.01 -4.20 -9.56
C PHE A 208 -0.86 -3.02 -10.06
N ALA A 209 -1.64 -2.36 -9.18
CA ALA A 209 -2.28 -1.08 -9.50
C ALA A 209 -1.24 0.02 -9.83
N ALA A 210 -0.13 0.07 -9.11
CA ALA A 210 0.97 1.00 -9.39
C ALA A 210 1.70 0.64 -10.70
N ALA A 211 1.88 -0.65 -11.01
CA ALA A 211 2.45 -1.09 -12.28
C ALA A 211 1.58 -0.68 -13.47
N ASP A 212 0.25 -0.83 -13.38
CA ASP A 212 -0.70 -0.36 -14.39
C ASP A 212 -0.61 1.15 -14.65
N ARG A 213 -0.09 1.90 -13.68
CA ARG A 213 0.12 3.35 -13.73
C ARG A 213 1.61 3.73 -13.65
N ASN A 214 2.49 2.90 -14.16
CA ASN A 214 3.93 3.12 -14.06
C ASN A 214 4.38 4.46 -14.69
N THR A 215 3.63 4.99 -15.64
CA THR A 215 3.85 6.30 -16.24
C THR A 215 3.44 7.48 -15.35
N ASP A 216 2.73 7.26 -14.27
CA ASP A 216 2.37 8.30 -13.29
C ASP A 216 3.55 8.64 -12.34
N PHE A 217 4.56 7.75 -12.26
CA PHE A 217 5.78 8.06 -11.52
C PHE A 217 6.58 9.16 -12.24
N PRO A 218 7.22 10.06 -11.48
CA PRO A 218 8.11 11.05 -12.08
C PRO A 218 9.23 10.39 -12.91
N PRO A 219 9.69 11.02 -14.01
CA PRO A 219 10.73 10.48 -14.85
C PRO A 219 11.97 10.04 -14.08
N GLY A 220 12.38 8.79 -14.28
CA GLY A 220 13.50 8.16 -13.56
C GLY A 220 13.15 7.63 -12.18
N LEU A 221 11.84 7.60 -11.81
CA LEU A 221 11.33 6.95 -10.60
C LEU A 221 10.36 5.80 -10.91
N GLU A 222 10.15 5.48 -12.19
CA GLU A 222 9.32 4.37 -12.63
C GLU A 222 9.81 3.05 -12.02
N LEU A 223 8.91 2.10 -11.82
CA LEU A 223 9.22 0.80 -11.25
C LEU A 223 10.10 -0.02 -12.20
N SER A 224 11.16 -0.60 -11.67
CA SER A 224 12.04 -1.55 -12.35
C SER A 224 11.48 -2.98 -12.30
N GLY A 225 10.62 -3.26 -11.34
CA GLY A 225 9.97 -4.56 -11.15
C GLY A 225 8.95 -4.56 -10.03
N VAL A 226 8.05 -5.54 -10.05
CA VAL A 226 7.06 -5.77 -8.99
C VAL A 226 7.15 -7.20 -8.45
N ILE A 227 6.92 -7.37 -7.14
CA ILE A 227 6.98 -8.67 -6.45
C ILE A 227 5.69 -8.90 -5.68
N GLY A 228 4.89 -9.89 -6.09
CA GLY A 228 3.67 -10.29 -5.39
C GLY A 228 3.86 -11.56 -4.56
N TYR A 229 3.61 -11.47 -3.26
CA TYR A 229 3.55 -12.61 -2.34
C TYR A 229 2.08 -12.98 -2.13
N GLY A 230 1.61 -14.03 -2.79
CA GLY A 230 0.18 -14.38 -2.82
C GLY A 230 -0.70 -13.17 -3.17
N PRO A 231 -0.42 -12.45 -4.29
CA PRO A 231 -1.08 -11.18 -4.56
C PRO A 231 -2.56 -11.36 -4.88
N THR A 232 -3.42 -10.55 -4.26
CA THR A 232 -4.82 -10.43 -4.66
C THR A 232 -4.91 -9.46 -5.83
N THR A 233 -5.39 -9.89 -6.99
CA THR A 233 -5.46 -9.04 -8.19
C THR A 233 -6.87 -8.89 -8.75
N ALA A 234 -7.80 -9.75 -8.27
CA ALA A 234 -9.20 -9.76 -8.65
C ALA A 234 -10.08 -9.84 -7.38
N VAL A 235 -10.86 -8.79 -7.13
CA VAL A 235 -11.68 -8.69 -5.91
C VAL A 235 -12.88 -9.64 -5.92
N ASP A 236 -13.42 -9.97 -7.09
CA ASP A 236 -14.49 -10.94 -7.27
C ASP A 236 -14.03 -12.36 -6.90
N ALA A 237 -12.82 -12.74 -7.27
CA ALA A 237 -12.21 -14.00 -6.84
C ALA A 237 -12.03 -14.03 -5.31
N LEU A 238 -11.50 -12.96 -4.71
CA LEU A 238 -11.34 -12.84 -3.25
C LEU A 238 -12.66 -13.02 -2.51
N MET A 239 -13.75 -12.45 -3.03
CA MET A 239 -15.09 -12.60 -2.44
C MET A 239 -15.57 -14.05 -2.38
N ILE A 240 -15.11 -14.91 -3.31
CA ILE A 240 -15.40 -16.34 -3.32
C ILE A 240 -14.44 -17.10 -2.40
N GLU A 241 -13.15 -16.84 -2.55
CA GLU A 241 -12.08 -17.62 -1.95
C GLU A 241 -11.91 -17.32 -0.45
N TYR A 242 -12.12 -16.05 -0.06
CA TYR A 242 -11.93 -15.59 1.32
C TYR A 242 -13.01 -14.60 1.78
N SER A 243 -14.25 -15.07 1.79
CA SER A 243 -15.45 -14.23 1.99
C SER A 243 -15.45 -13.39 3.27
N SER A 244 -14.83 -13.86 4.36
CA SER A 244 -14.86 -13.16 5.66
C SER A 244 -14.22 -11.76 5.67
N VAL A 245 -13.43 -11.39 4.67
CA VAL A 245 -12.87 -10.03 4.51
C VAL A 245 -13.67 -9.15 3.54
N ALA A 246 -14.58 -9.75 2.77
CA ALA A 246 -15.39 -9.02 1.79
C ALA A 246 -16.24 -7.88 2.41
N PRO A 247 -16.74 -7.94 3.65
CA PRO A 247 -17.43 -6.80 4.25
C PRO A 247 -16.58 -5.52 4.31
N MET A 248 -15.27 -5.61 4.52
CA MET A 248 -14.38 -4.44 4.47
C MET A 248 -14.34 -3.83 3.05
N LEU A 249 -14.28 -4.68 2.02
CA LEU A 249 -14.35 -4.25 0.62
C LEU A 249 -15.69 -3.57 0.32
N VAL A 250 -16.80 -4.20 0.73
CA VAL A 250 -18.15 -3.67 0.49
C VAL A 250 -18.32 -2.31 1.16
N GLN A 251 -17.83 -2.15 2.40
CA GLN A 251 -17.88 -0.87 3.10
C GLN A 251 -17.01 0.19 2.40
N ALA A 252 -15.78 -0.12 2.03
CA ALA A 252 -14.90 0.81 1.33
C ALA A 252 -15.49 1.26 -0.01
N TYR A 253 -16.02 0.34 -0.81
CA TYR A 253 -16.62 0.67 -2.11
C TYR A 253 -17.92 1.46 -1.97
N ARG A 254 -18.76 1.13 -0.98
CA ARG A 254 -19.91 1.93 -0.62
C ARG A 254 -19.55 3.38 -0.34
N GLU A 255 -18.49 3.63 0.44
CA GLU A 255 -18.04 4.96 0.81
C GLU A 255 -17.46 5.74 -0.39
N ILE A 256 -16.79 5.05 -1.32
CA ILE A 256 -16.19 5.66 -2.50
C ILE A 256 -17.23 5.91 -3.59
N TYR A 257 -18.07 4.92 -3.87
CA TYR A 257 -18.98 4.94 -5.03
C TYR A 257 -20.41 5.35 -4.69
N GLY A 258 -20.78 5.31 -3.41
CA GLY A 258 -22.14 5.59 -2.92
C GLY A 258 -23.07 4.38 -2.96
N ASP A 259 -24.09 4.41 -2.10
CA ASP A 259 -25.11 3.34 -1.97
C ASP A 259 -25.89 3.09 -3.28
N ASP A 260 -26.07 4.10 -4.10
CA ASP A 260 -26.76 3.98 -5.39
C ASP A 260 -25.98 3.15 -6.42
N ARG A 261 -24.66 3.16 -6.36
CA ARG A 261 -23.79 2.47 -7.31
C ARG A 261 -23.26 1.15 -6.78
N PHE A 262 -23.08 1.04 -5.45
CA PHE A 262 -22.57 -0.14 -4.78
C PHE A 262 -23.38 -0.46 -3.52
N PRO A 263 -24.65 -0.89 -3.67
CA PRO A 263 -25.57 -1.12 -2.57
C PRO A 263 -25.22 -2.38 -1.77
N PRO A 264 -24.86 -2.27 -0.47
CA PRO A 264 -24.55 -3.45 0.35
C PRO A 264 -25.70 -4.46 0.44
N ALA A 265 -26.95 -4.01 0.39
CA ALA A 265 -28.13 -4.88 0.45
C ALA A 265 -28.31 -5.80 -0.77
N ASP A 266 -27.70 -5.47 -1.91
CA ASP A 266 -27.69 -6.33 -3.09
C ASP A 266 -26.60 -7.39 -3.02
N ILE A 267 -25.58 -7.17 -2.18
CA ILE A 267 -24.37 -7.99 -2.08
C ILE A 267 -24.41 -8.92 -0.86
N LEU A 268 -24.74 -8.37 0.31
CA LEU A 268 -24.70 -9.07 1.58
C LEU A 268 -26.12 -9.54 2.00
N ALA A 269 -26.17 -10.60 2.78
CA ALA A 269 -27.41 -10.99 3.46
C ALA A 269 -27.90 -9.87 4.40
N PRO A 270 -29.22 -9.73 4.63
CA PRO A 270 -29.78 -8.57 5.32
C PRO A 270 -29.12 -8.25 6.65
N GLU A 271 -28.85 -9.25 7.49
CA GLU A 271 -28.23 -9.09 8.80
C GLU A 271 -26.81 -8.48 8.72
N TRP A 272 -26.06 -8.80 7.68
CA TRP A 272 -24.70 -8.27 7.47
C TRP A 272 -24.72 -6.91 6.77
N ALA A 273 -25.69 -6.67 5.90
CA ALA A 273 -25.84 -5.37 5.25
C ALA A 273 -26.26 -4.27 6.23
N GLU A 274 -27.17 -4.59 7.18
CA GLU A 274 -27.66 -3.65 8.19
C GLU A 274 -26.59 -3.22 9.18
N SER A 275 -25.72 -4.13 9.60
CA SER A 275 -24.67 -3.85 10.60
C SER A 275 -23.31 -3.46 9.98
N LEU A 276 -23.17 -3.49 8.66
CA LEU A 276 -21.90 -3.38 7.94
C LEU A 276 -21.00 -2.24 8.42
N ALA A 277 -21.48 -0.99 8.42
CA ALA A 277 -20.67 0.16 8.83
C ALA A 277 -20.29 0.10 10.30
N TYR A 278 -21.19 -0.39 11.16
CA TYR A 278 -20.90 -0.54 12.59
C TYR A 278 -19.82 -1.58 12.84
N ASP A 279 -19.88 -2.72 12.19
CA ASP A 279 -18.97 -3.83 12.41
C ASP A 279 -17.58 -3.54 11.82
N THR A 280 -17.53 -3.05 10.58
CA THR A 280 -16.26 -2.84 9.84
C THR A 280 -15.43 -1.68 10.39
N THR A 281 -16.07 -0.72 11.08
CA THR A 281 -15.39 0.42 11.69
C THR A 281 -15.00 0.20 13.16
N ARG A 282 -15.05 -1.03 13.67
CA ARG A 282 -14.72 -1.37 15.08
C ARG A 282 -13.71 -2.48 15.24
N GLN A 283 -13.34 -3.13 14.17
CA GLN A 283 -12.49 -4.31 14.19
C GLN A 283 -11.39 -4.22 13.14
N CYS A 284 -10.23 -4.81 13.45
CA CYS A 284 -9.18 -5.06 12.48
C CYS A 284 -9.38 -6.44 11.83
N VAL A 285 -8.55 -6.77 10.85
CA VAL A 285 -8.71 -7.96 10.00
C VAL A 285 -8.94 -9.26 10.78
N GLY A 286 -8.21 -9.50 11.87
CA GLY A 286 -8.39 -10.71 12.69
C GLY A 286 -9.76 -10.79 13.35
N GLY A 287 -10.33 -9.65 13.75
CA GLY A 287 -11.70 -9.57 14.26
C GLY A 287 -12.71 -9.85 13.15
N MET A 288 -12.53 -9.28 11.96
CA MET A 288 -13.38 -9.54 10.80
C MET A 288 -13.41 -11.03 10.44
N GLN A 289 -12.24 -11.63 10.33
CA GLN A 289 -12.08 -13.06 10.03
C GLN A 289 -12.74 -13.98 11.06
N SER A 290 -12.79 -13.55 12.31
CA SER A 290 -13.42 -14.33 13.38
C SER A 290 -14.92 -14.10 13.48
N TYR A 291 -15.41 -12.96 13.03
CA TYR A 291 -16.80 -12.52 13.19
C TYR A 291 -17.68 -12.86 11.98
N TYR A 292 -17.19 -12.58 10.77
CA TYR A 292 -17.97 -12.82 9.55
C TYR A 292 -17.91 -14.29 9.09
N PRO A 293 -18.97 -14.78 8.42
CA PRO A 293 -18.98 -16.13 7.87
C PRO A 293 -17.86 -16.38 6.86
N HIS A 294 -17.21 -17.55 7.00
CA HIS A 294 -16.24 -18.04 6.01
C HIS A 294 -16.89 -18.73 4.81
N LYS A 295 -18.19 -19.08 4.94
CA LYS A 295 -18.93 -19.68 3.85
C LYS A 295 -19.67 -18.56 3.09
N PRO A 296 -19.41 -18.38 1.79
CA PRO A 296 -20.08 -17.38 0.98
C PRO A 296 -21.61 -17.45 1.07
N ALA A 297 -22.18 -18.67 1.22
CA ALA A 297 -23.64 -18.86 1.32
C ALA A 297 -24.27 -18.25 2.57
N ASP A 298 -23.51 -18.07 3.65
CA ASP A 298 -23.97 -17.51 4.91
C ASP A 298 -23.70 -15.99 4.99
N LEU A 299 -22.95 -15.44 4.02
CA LEU A 299 -22.57 -14.02 3.99
C LEU A 299 -23.32 -13.23 2.93
N TYR A 300 -23.49 -13.79 1.74
CA TYR A 300 -24.00 -13.03 0.60
C TYR A 300 -25.50 -13.22 0.37
N ALA A 301 -26.12 -12.19 -0.22
CA ALA A 301 -27.45 -12.29 -0.78
C ALA A 301 -27.50 -13.39 -1.84
N VAL A 302 -28.54 -14.22 -1.79
CA VAL A 302 -28.62 -15.44 -2.63
C VAL A 302 -28.51 -15.15 -4.13
N ARG A 303 -29.13 -14.05 -4.60
CA ARG A 303 -29.06 -13.66 -6.02
C ARG A 303 -27.65 -13.24 -6.41
N PHE A 304 -26.99 -12.46 -5.59
CA PHE A 304 -25.62 -12.03 -5.82
C PHE A 304 -24.65 -13.22 -5.88
N LEU A 305 -24.71 -14.09 -4.86
CA LEU A 305 -23.83 -15.25 -4.79
C LEU A 305 -23.98 -16.18 -6.00
N LYS A 306 -25.22 -16.46 -6.43
CA LYS A 306 -25.46 -17.30 -7.62
C LYS A 306 -24.83 -16.68 -8.87
N SER A 307 -24.93 -15.37 -9.01
CA SER A 307 -24.38 -14.65 -10.16
C SER A 307 -22.87 -14.56 -10.10
N LEU A 308 -22.29 -14.37 -8.91
CA LEU A 308 -20.84 -14.36 -8.68
C LEU A 308 -20.22 -15.72 -9.06
N TRP A 309 -20.79 -16.82 -8.55
CA TRP A 309 -20.31 -18.18 -8.88
C TRP A 309 -20.49 -18.57 -10.35
N ALA A 310 -21.55 -18.08 -10.98
CA ALA A 310 -21.82 -18.36 -12.38
C ALA A 310 -21.04 -17.45 -13.36
N GLY A 311 -20.30 -16.45 -12.86
CA GLY A 311 -19.63 -15.45 -13.71
C GLY A 311 -20.62 -14.58 -14.50
N THR A 312 -21.83 -14.32 -13.94
CA THR A 312 -22.92 -13.60 -14.62
C THR A 312 -23.27 -12.28 -13.96
N LEU A 313 -22.37 -11.72 -13.15
CA LEU A 313 -22.57 -10.42 -12.50
C LEU A 313 -22.84 -9.29 -13.49
N GLU A 314 -22.19 -9.33 -14.66
CA GLU A 314 -22.43 -8.35 -15.74
C GLU A 314 -23.92 -8.28 -16.12
N LEU A 315 -24.61 -9.41 -16.15
CA LEU A 315 -26.02 -9.50 -16.55
C LEU A 315 -26.99 -9.15 -15.42
N THR A 316 -26.63 -9.44 -14.18
CA THR A 316 -27.53 -9.38 -13.03
C THR A 316 -27.30 -8.17 -12.14
N HIS A 317 -26.04 -7.70 -12.03
CA HIS A 317 -25.56 -6.59 -11.20
C HIS A 317 -24.54 -5.74 -11.98
N PRO A 318 -24.89 -5.17 -13.16
CA PRO A 318 -23.94 -4.57 -14.08
C PRO A 318 -23.15 -3.38 -13.47
N GLY A 319 -23.76 -2.64 -12.55
CA GLY A 319 -23.10 -1.53 -11.84
C GLY A 319 -22.00 -2.03 -10.90
N ILE A 320 -22.30 -3.07 -10.11
CA ILE A 320 -21.35 -3.70 -9.19
C ILE A 320 -20.22 -4.36 -9.98
N HIS A 321 -20.55 -5.14 -11.01
CA HIS A 321 -19.55 -5.78 -11.87
C HIS A 321 -18.56 -4.76 -12.47
N ARG A 322 -19.06 -3.65 -13.01
CA ARG A 322 -18.20 -2.60 -13.57
C ARG A 322 -17.23 -2.04 -12.54
N ILE A 323 -17.68 -1.77 -11.30
CA ILE A 323 -16.82 -1.28 -10.22
C ILE A 323 -15.76 -2.33 -9.85
N MET A 324 -16.11 -3.61 -9.82
CA MET A 324 -15.14 -4.68 -9.57
C MET A 324 -14.10 -4.76 -10.68
N GLU A 325 -14.50 -4.66 -11.95
CA GLU A 325 -13.57 -4.66 -13.09
C GLU A 325 -12.69 -3.40 -13.12
N GLU A 326 -13.21 -2.22 -12.75
CA GLU A 326 -12.42 -0.99 -12.61
C GLU A 326 -11.30 -1.11 -11.56
N ASN A 327 -11.44 -2.04 -10.62
CA ASN A 327 -10.48 -2.32 -9.56
C ASN A 327 -9.73 -3.66 -9.74
N ARG A 328 -9.83 -4.30 -10.87
CA ARG A 328 -8.95 -5.40 -11.27
C ARG A 328 -7.61 -4.82 -11.70
N VAL A 329 -6.51 -5.36 -11.23
CA VAL A 329 -5.18 -4.76 -11.40
C VAL A 329 -4.19 -5.68 -12.10
N GLY A 330 -3.13 -5.09 -12.65
CA GLY A 330 -2.01 -5.77 -13.28
C GLY A 330 -2.20 -6.10 -14.76
N LEU A 331 -3.36 -5.80 -15.34
CA LEU A 331 -3.73 -6.24 -16.68
C LEU A 331 -3.77 -5.12 -17.74
N SER A 332 -3.08 -4.00 -17.50
CA SER A 332 -2.99 -2.89 -18.48
C SER A 332 -1.97 -3.13 -19.60
N GLY A 333 -1.16 -4.18 -19.52
CA GLY A 333 -0.01 -4.37 -20.41
C GLY A 333 1.16 -3.45 -20.04
N HIS A 334 1.36 -3.19 -18.77
CA HIS A 334 2.36 -2.24 -18.22
C HIS A 334 3.81 -2.56 -18.58
N GLY A 335 4.14 -3.83 -18.94
CA GLY A 335 5.48 -4.25 -19.33
C GLY A 335 6.53 -4.25 -18.18
N VAL A 336 6.15 -3.93 -16.96
CA VAL A 336 7.04 -4.00 -15.79
C VAL A 336 7.33 -5.47 -15.46
N PRO A 337 8.60 -5.90 -15.31
CA PRO A 337 8.94 -7.26 -14.89
C PRO A 337 8.25 -7.63 -13.58
N ALA A 338 7.71 -8.84 -13.50
CA ALA A 338 6.97 -9.32 -12.35
C ALA A 338 7.55 -10.62 -11.77
N LEU A 339 7.65 -10.69 -10.45
CA LEU A 339 7.92 -11.91 -9.70
C LEU A 339 6.69 -12.25 -8.87
N ILE A 340 6.11 -13.43 -9.09
CA ILE A 340 4.95 -13.92 -8.33
C ILE A 340 5.37 -15.14 -7.52
N LEU A 341 5.03 -15.13 -6.24
CA LEU A 341 5.47 -16.08 -5.22
C LEU A 341 4.22 -16.67 -4.55
N GLN A 342 3.88 -17.91 -4.87
CA GLN A 342 2.62 -18.55 -4.49
C GLN A 342 2.86 -19.83 -3.68
N GLY A 343 2.13 -19.96 -2.56
CA GLY A 343 2.06 -21.21 -1.81
C GLY A 343 1.07 -22.19 -2.46
N THR A 344 1.43 -23.47 -2.56
CA THR A 344 0.51 -24.48 -3.14
C THR A 344 -0.67 -24.83 -2.22
N ASN A 345 -0.58 -24.50 -0.92
CA ASN A 345 -1.64 -24.66 0.08
C ASN A 345 -2.25 -23.30 0.51
N ASP A 346 -2.19 -22.31 -0.36
CA ASP A 346 -2.84 -21.03 -0.12
C ASP A 346 -4.37 -21.21 -0.19
N ILE A 347 -5.07 -20.81 0.90
CA ILE A 347 -6.53 -20.87 1.02
C ILE A 347 -7.16 -19.48 1.02
N VAL A 348 -6.37 -18.42 0.82
CA VAL A 348 -6.80 -17.02 0.77
C VAL A 348 -6.87 -16.54 -0.67
N VAL A 349 -5.79 -16.77 -1.42
CA VAL A 349 -5.72 -16.54 -2.87
C VAL A 349 -5.35 -17.89 -3.50
N TYR A 350 -6.30 -18.51 -4.20
CA TYR A 350 -6.11 -19.84 -4.71
C TYR A 350 -5.06 -19.89 -5.82
N ARG A 351 -4.34 -20.99 -5.86
CA ARG A 351 -3.31 -21.22 -6.87
C ARG A 351 -3.88 -21.06 -8.28
N GLU A 352 -5.06 -21.59 -8.53
CA GLU A 352 -5.73 -21.54 -9.83
C GLU A 352 -5.94 -20.09 -10.30
N THR A 353 -6.37 -19.21 -9.39
CA THR A 353 -6.53 -17.77 -9.67
C THR A 353 -5.19 -17.11 -9.99
N GLN A 354 -4.10 -17.52 -9.31
CA GLN A 354 -2.76 -17.01 -9.64
C GLN A 354 -2.24 -17.56 -10.96
N ASP A 355 -2.48 -18.85 -11.26
CA ASP A 355 -2.10 -19.46 -12.53
C ASP A 355 -2.74 -18.70 -13.72
N ASP A 356 -4.03 -18.37 -13.63
CA ASP A 356 -4.77 -17.58 -14.63
C ASP A 356 -4.21 -16.14 -14.76
N PHE A 357 -3.91 -15.49 -13.63
CA PHE A 357 -3.32 -14.16 -13.63
C PHE A 357 -1.94 -14.14 -14.28
N VAL A 358 -1.09 -15.11 -13.99
CA VAL A 358 0.25 -15.26 -14.61
C VAL A 358 0.14 -15.45 -16.11
N VAL A 359 -0.82 -16.26 -16.57
CA VAL A 359 -1.07 -16.45 -18.01
C VAL A 359 -1.46 -15.12 -18.66
N ALA A 360 -2.41 -14.40 -18.07
CA ALA A 360 -2.88 -13.11 -18.60
C ALA A 360 -1.76 -12.06 -18.65
N LEU A 361 -0.92 -11.97 -17.60
CA LEU A 361 0.24 -11.06 -17.60
C LEU A 361 1.22 -11.35 -18.74
N ARG A 362 1.52 -12.64 -18.99
CA ARG A 362 2.42 -13.05 -20.08
C ARG A 362 1.83 -12.78 -21.46
N GLU A 363 0.54 -13.00 -21.64
CA GLU A 363 -0.17 -12.69 -22.89
C GLU A 363 -0.15 -11.18 -23.19
N LEU A 364 -0.14 -10.33 -22.16
CA LEU A 364 0.00 -8.88 -22.26
C LEU A 364 1.45 -8.41 -22.41
N GLY A 365 2.41 -9.34 -22.50
CA GLY A 365 3.81 -9.04 -22.80
C GLY A 365 4.71 -8.75 -21.58
N SER A 366 4.25 -8.98 -20.36
CA SER A 366 5.09 -8.84 -19.17
C SER A 366 6.09 -9.99 -19.04
N ASP A 367 7.34 -9.70 -18.63
CA ASP A 367 8.31 -10.72 -18.20
C ASP A 367 7.94 -11.19 -16.80
N VAL A 368 7.42 -12.43 -16.68
CA VAL A 368 6.90 -12.97 -15.43
C VAL A 368 7.68 -14.19 -14.98
N ARG A 369 8.35 -14.08 -13.83
CA ARG A 369 8.82 -15.24 -13.05
C ARG A 369 7.74 -15.65 -12.06
N TYR A 370 7.44 -16.95 -12.01
CA TYR A 370 6.43 -17.51 -11.12
C TYR A 370 7.00 -18.69 -10.37
N TYR A 371 7.06 -18.59 -9.04
CA TYR A 371 7.54 -19.63 -8.15
C TYR A 371 6.40 -20.19 -7.31
N LEU A 372 6.31 -21.52 -7.31
CA LEU A 372 5.39 -22.28 -6.47
C LEU A 372 6.17 -22.92 -5.32
N TYR A 373 5.78 -22.61 -4.09
CA TYR A 373 6.37 -23.18 -2.88
C TYR A 373 5.47 -24.29 -2.37
N GLU A 374 5.94 -25.53 -2.51
CA GLU A 374 5.18 -26.74 -2.17
C GLU A 374 4.86 -26.78 -0.67
N GLY A 375 3.58 -26.98 -0.34
CA GLY A 375 3.08 -27.02 1.04
C GLY A 375 3.01 -25.66 1.74
N ALA A 376 3.55 -24.59 1.17
CA ALA A 376 3.46 -23.26 1.75
C ALA A 376 2.02 -22.74 1.68
N ARG A 377 1.65 -21.94 2.69
CA ARG A 377 0.36 -21.25 2.79
C ARG A 377 0.45 -19.87 2.15
N HIS A 378 -0.48 -18.99 2.50
CA HIS A 378 -0.62 -17.64 1.93
C HIS A 378 0.63 -16.75 2.10
N ASP A 379 1.34 -16.83 3.22
CA ASP A 379 2.56 -16.05 3.44
C ASP A 379 3.80 -16.84 2.99
N THR A 380 4.37 -16.42 1.87
CA THR A 380 5.58 -17.01 1.27
C THR A 380 6.84 -16.17 1.48
N ARG A 381 6.77 -15.05 2.21
CA ARG A 381 7.87 -14.06 2.34
C ARG A 381 9.14 -14.64 2.96
N GLN A 382 9.00 -15.58 3.87
CA GLN A 382 10.12 -16.21 4.57
C GLN A 382 10.86 -17.18 3.65
N ILE A 383 10.13 -18.14 3.06
CA ILE A 383 10.70 -19.16 2.18
C ILE A 383 11.23 -18.56 0.88
N ALA A 384 10.58 -17.51 0.37
CA ALA A 384 10.95 -16.85 -0.88
C ALA A 384 12.07 -15.82 -0.75
N PHE A 385 12.53 -15.51 0.47
CA PHE A 385 13.47 -14.41 0.69
C PHE A 385 14.76 -14.50 -0.16
N PRO A 386 15.44 -15.65 -0.28
CA PRO A 386 16.61 -15.78 -1.13
C PRO A 386 16.31 -15.51 -2.61
N ASP A 387 15.20 -16.08 -3.13
CA ASP A 387 14.79 -15.94 -4.52
C ASP A 387 14.46 -14.48 -4.87
N VAL A 388 13.88 -13.75 -3.92
CA VAL A 388 13.58 -12.32 -4.05
C VAL A 388 14.85 -11.49 -4.19
N VAL A 389 15.83 -11.72 -3.31
CA VAL A 389 17.10 -10.98 -3.36
C VAL A 389 17.85 -11.26 -4.67
N GLU A 390 17.88 -12.52 -5.10
CA GLU A 390 18.49 -12.93 -6.38
C GLU A 390 17.79 -12.28 -7.57
N TRP A 391 16.46 -12.29 -7.57
CA TRP A 391 15.69 -11.69 -8.66
C TRP A 391 15.90 -10.18 -8.77
N ILE A 392 15.91 -9.45 -7.65
CA ILE A 392 16.16 -8.01 -7.65
C ILE A 392 17.55 -7.70 -8.20
N ASP A 393 18.58 -8.49 -7.83
CA ASP A 393 19.95 -8.30 -8.33
C ASP A 393 20.08 -8.55 -9.83
N ALA A 394 19.23 -9.39 -10.40
CA ALA A 394 19.20 -9.72 -11.82
C ALA A 394 18.44 -8.68 -12.67
N LEU A 395 17.64 -7.79 -12.06
CA LEU A 395 16.96 -6.73 -12.79
C LEU A 395 17.92 -5.77 -13.46
N PRO A 396 17.56 -5.21 -14.63
CA PRO A 396 18.35 -4.15 -15.26
C PRO A 396 18.58 -2.99 -14.28
N LYS A 397 19.83 -2.58 -14.14
CA LYS A 397 20.14 -1.38 -13.35
C LYS A 397 19.68 -0.17 -14.14
N GLY A 398 18.96 0.73 -13.49
CA GLY A 398 18.57 2.00 -14.08
C GLY A 398 19.78 2.75 -14.65
N ASP A 399 19.61 3.40 -15.78
CA ASP A 399 20.64 4.27 -16.34
C ASP A 399 21.01 5.34 -15.31
N ARG A 400 22.32 5.40 -14.95
CA ARG A 400 22.87 6.35 -13.97
C ARG A 400 23.02 7.73 -14.58
#